data_ef3fbf327c393081298c9f10fc00e4d5
#
_entry.id   ef3fbf327c393081298c9f10fc00e4d5
#
_cell.length_a   1.000
_cell.length_b   1.000
_cell.length_c   1.000
_cell.angle_alpha   90.00
_cell.angle_beta   90.00
_cell.angle_gamma   90.00
#
_symmetry.space_group_name_H-M   'P 1'
#
loop_
_entity.id
_entity.type
_entity.pdbx_description
1 polymer ?
#
loop_
_entity_poly.entity_id
_entity_poly.type
_entity_poly.pdbx_seq_one_letter_code
_entity_poly.pdbx_strand_id
1 'polypeptide(L)'
;MIKLQEKYDIRSYFEQYTTFENKKVLDFGCAYGSFLNFKPHQNYTGIDVRADCIEQNKKKWPQHSWIHCDAFNTMYNVNGTDKLKLTSTYDICVSFSVLTHMRLDDIVQTVSTLKEHCDNLYLSYYSNKDKFAYETICDFRNIPKSQWEDINKNLMFYLEYGNLLWTFFDDDYIAQKLKARSCRTSFGNDDYRGLQRCLVI
;
A
#
# COMPACT_ATOMS: atom_id res chain seq x y z
N MET A 1 -13.93 11.42 -0.94
CA MET A 1 -12.71 10.57 -0.80
C MET A 1 -11.41 11.36 -0.72
N ILE A 2 -11.26 12.46 -1.46
CA ILE A 2 -10.01 13.26 -1.55
C ILE A 2 -9.56 13.85 -0.18
N LYS A 3 -10.49 14.20 0.72
CA LYS A 3 -10.16 14.86 2.00
C LYS A 3 -9.48 13.99 3.07
N LEU A 4 -9.54 12.67 2.98
CA LEU A 4 -8.91 11.79 3.98
C LEU A 4 -7.40 11.63 3.72
N GLN A 5 -6.97 11.50 2.46
CA GLN A 5 -5.56 11.34 2.13
C GLN A 5 -4.72 12.60 2.36
N GLU A 6 -5.31 13.80 2.32
CA GLU A 6 -4.62 15.05 2.63
C GLU A 6 -4.28 15.21 4.12
N LYS A 7 -4.91 14.42 4.99
CA LYS A 7 -4.81 14.57 6.44
C LYS A 7 -3.70 13.71 7.07
N TYR A 8 -3.17 12.72 6.33
CA TYR A 8 -2.22 11.74 6.90
C TYR A 8 -0.83 11.88 6.29
N ASP A 9 0.15 12.01 7.18
CA ASP A 9 1.57 11.97 6.82
C ASP A 9 2.02 10.53 6.64
N ILE A 10 1.82 10.01 5.40
CA ILE A 10 2.22 8.65 5.02
C ILE A 10 3.74 8.46 5.18
N ARG A 11 4.53 9.51 4.95
CA ARG A 11 5.97 9.44 5.12
C ARG A 11 6.34 9.18 6.58
N SER A 12 5.73 9.87 7.53
CA SER A 12 5.94 9.62 8.96
C SER A 12 5.55 8.21 9.40
N TYR A 13 4.59 7.57 8.73
CA TYR A 13 4.29 6.16 8.97
C TYR A 13 5.51 5.27 8.68
N PHE A 14 6.21 5.50 7.56
CA PHE A 14 7.38 4.70 7.21
C PHE A 14 8.67 5.14 7.92
N GLU A 15 8.78 6.39 8.36
CA GLU A 15 9.95 6.91 9.10
C GLU A 15 10.21 6.19 10.44
N GLN A 16 9.24 5.41 10.93
CA GLN A 16 9.44 4.52 12.09
C GLN A 16 10.31 3.30 11.77
N TYR A 17 10.44 2.95 10.49
CA TYR A 17 11.14 1.76 10.04
C TYR A 17 12.45 2.07 9.32
N THR A 18 12.56 3.28 8.74
CA THR A 18 13.71 3.67 7.92
C THR A 18 13.86 5.19 7.85
N THR A 19 15.02 5.63 7.38
CA THR A 19 15.27 7.04 7.02
C THR A 19 15.29 7.19 5.50
N PHE A 20 14.74 8.30 5.01
CA PHE A 20 14.66 8.62 3.58
C PHE A 20 15.74 9.60 3.11
N GLU A 21 16.58 10.09 4.03
CA GLU A 21 17.60 11.05 3.69
C GLU A 21 18.58 10.49 2.64
N ASN A 22 18.78 11.24 1.57
CA ASN A 22 19.65 10.89 0.43
C ASN A 22 19.30 9.55 -0.27
N LYS A 23 18.09 9.02 -0.06
CA LYS A 23 17.62 7.76 -0.66
C LYS A 23 16.85 8.00 -1.94
N LYS A 24 17.00 7.11 -2.93
CA LYS A 24 16.15 7.04 -4.10
C LYS A 24 14.90 6.21 -3.75
N VAL A 25 13.75 6.86 -3.75
CA VAL A 25 12.49 6.28 -3.28
C VAL A 25 11.54 5.98 -4.42
N LEU A 26 11.01 4.76 -4.44
CA LEU A 26 9.84 4.36 -5.22
C LEU A 26 8.61 4.34 -4.31
N ASP A 27 7.56 5.08 -4.67
CA ASP A 27 6.24 5.02 -4.03
C ASP A 27 5.29 4.22 -4.93
N PHE A 28 5.08 2.94 -4.58
CA PHE A 28 4.24 2.02 -5.31
C PHE A 28 2.78 2.14 -4.87
N GLY A 29 1.91 2.56 -5.80
CA GLY A 29 0.53 2.96 -5.53
C GLY A 29 0.47 4.37 -4.93
N CYS A 30 1.20 5.31 -5.52
CA CYS A 30 1.40 6.67 -5.00
C CYS A 30 0.12 7.52 -4.95
N ALA A 31 -0.96 7.10 -5.62
CA ALA A 31 -2.20 7.84 -5.74
C ALA A 31 -1.94 9.34 -6.06
N TYR A 32 -2.45 10.26 -5.27
CA TYR A 32 -2.26 11.72 -5.43
C TYR A 32 -0.97 12.24 -4.78
N GLY A 33 0.06 11.41 -4.61
CA GLY A 33 1.37 11.80 -4.10
C GLY A 33 1.39 12.17 -2.63
N SER A 34 0.60 11.48 -1.82
CA SER A 34 0.45 11.79 -0.38
C SER A 34 1.75 11.68 0.41
N PHE A 35 2.70 10.87 -0.04
CA PHE A 35 4.04 10.78 0.56
C PHE A 35 4.80 12.12 0.54
N LEU A 36 4.57 12.96 -0.48
CA LEU A 36 5.25 14.25 -0.66
C LEU A 36 4.54 15.43 0.01
N ASN A 37 3.29 15.27 0.49
CA ASN A 37 2.47 16.40 0.95
C ASN A 37 3.07 17.15 2.14
N PHE A 38 3.76 16.47 3.04
CA PHE A 38 4.25 17.06 4.29
C PHE A 38 5.76 17.34 4.28
N LYS A 39 6.49 16.50 3.56
CA LYS A 39 7.95 16.62 3.47
C LYS A 39 8.42 16.38 2.04
N PRO A 40 9.00 17.37 1.37
CA PRO A 40 9.55 17.17 0.02
C PRO A 40 10.67 16.12 0.05
N HIS A 41 10.84 15.41 -1.07
CA HIS A 41 11.90 14.44 -1.25
C HIS A 41 12.51 14.59 -2.64
N GLN A 42 13.85 14.68 -2.77
CA GLN A 42 14.48 15.02 -4.05
C GLN A 42 14.45 13.85 -5.05
N ASN A 43 14.81 12.65 -4.61
CA ASN A 43 14.97 11.47 -5.47
C ASN A 43 13.71 10.56 -5.36
N TYR A 44 12.58 11.04 -5.86
CA TYR A 44 11.30 10.35 -5.74
C TYR A 44 10.75 9.96 -7.11
N THR A 45 10.19 8.73 -7.14
CA THR A 45 9.41 8.21 -8.25
C THR A 45 8.09 7.67 -7.72
N GLY A 46 6.97 8.17 -8.23
CA GLY A 46 5.65 7.64 -7.96
C GLY A 46 5.15 6.77 -9.11
N ILE A 47 4.57 5.61 -8.79
CA ILE A 47 3.92 4.74 -9.76
C ILE A 47 2.49 4.41 -9.28
N ASP A 48 1.52 4.46 -10.19
CA ASP A 48 0.13 4.10 -9.91
C ASP A 48 -0.56 3.55 -11.16
N VAL A 49 -1.60 2.73 -10.95
CA VAL A 49 -2.48 2.20 -12.01
C VAL A 49 -3.50 3.24 -12.49
N ARG A 50 -3.69 4.32 -11.75
CA ARG A 50 -4.62 5.39 -12.04
C ARG A 50 -3.97 6.51 -12.85
N ALA A 51 -4.28 6.58 -14.13
CA ALA A 51 -3.75 7.61 -15.03
C ALA A 51 -4.09 9.04 -14.57
N ASP A 52 -5.30 9.25 -14.02
CA ASP A 52 -5.74 10.56 -13.52
C ASP A 52 -4.90 11.09 -12.38
N CYS A 53 -4.49 10.21 -11.45
CA CYS A 53 -3.58 10.55 -10.34
C CYS A 53 -2.20 10.95 -10.87
N ILE A 54 -1.66 10.17 -11.80
CA ILE A 54 -0.34 10.42 -12.39
C ILE A 54 -0.32 11.76 -13.12
N GLU A 55 -1.33 12.07 -13.93
CA GLU A 55 -1.42 13.35 -14.65
C GLU A 55 -1.56 14.56 -13.71
N GLN A 56 -2.29 14.42 -12.60
CA GLN A 56 -2.35 15.47 -11.57
C GLN A 56 -1.01 15.66 -10.87
N ASN A 57 -0.34 14.55 -10.52
CA ASN A 57 0.96 14.60 -9.85
C ASN A 57 2.05 15.24 -10.72
N LYS A 58 2.10 14.94 -12.04
CA LYS A 58 2.99 15.61 -12.99
C LYS A 58 2.82 17.13 -12.99
N LYS A 59 1.60 17.61 -12.85
CA LYS A 59 1.31 19.06 -12.77
C LYS A 59 1.71 19.66 -11.41
N LYS A 60 1.44 18.94 -10.33
CA LYS A 60 1.69 19.40 -8.95
C LYS A 60 3.17 19.36 -8.58
N TRP A 61 3.88 18.33 -9.02
CA TRP A 61 5.30 18.11 -8.73
C TRP A 61 6.09 17.72 -9.99
N PRO A 62 6.30 18.66 -10.93
CA PRO A 62 6.94 18.39 -12.22
C PRO A 62 8.42 17.98 -12.11
N GLN A 63 9.04 18.20 -10.95
CA GLN A 63 10.43 17.84 -10.67
C GLN A 63 10.65 16.36 -10.35
N HIS A 64 9.56 15.59 -10.16
CA HIS A 64 9.63 14.17 -9.81
C HIS A 64 9.27 13.26 -11.00
N SER A 65 9.65 11.99 -10.89
CA SER A 65 9.29 10.97 -11.88
C SER A 65 7.91 10.38 -11.55
N TRP A 66 7.04 10.28 -12.55
CA TRP A 66 5.69 9.74 -12.42
C TRP A 66 5.42 8.72 -13.51
N ILE A 67 5.10 7.49 -13.11
CA ILE A 67 4.91 6.34 -13.99
C ILE A 67 3.46 5.89 -13.89
N HIS A 68 2.74 5.90 -15.00
CA HIS A 68 1.47 5.19 -15.12
C HIS A 68 1.78 3.73 -15.48
N CYS A 69 1.31 2.79 -14.65
CA CYS A 69 1.40 1.36 -14.90
C CYS A 69 -0.01 0.83 -15.13
N ASP A 70 -0.37 0.51 -16.38
CA ASP A 70 -1.71 -0.01 -16.73
C ASP A 70 -1.91 -1.48 -16.29
N ALA A 71 -1.45 -1.81 -15.07
CA ALA A 71 -1.61 -3.14 -14.50
C ALA A 71 -3.06 -3.36 -14.05
N PHE A 72 -3.52 -4.62 -14.18
CA PHE A 72 -4.81 -5.01 -13.66
C PHE A 72 -4.90 -4.77 -12.14
N ASN A 73 -5.99 -4.16 -11.72
CA ASN A 73 -6.37 -4.06 -10.32
C ASN A 73 -7.90 -4.13 -10.19
N THR A 74 -8.40 -5.03 -9.38
CA THR A 74 -9.83 -5.31 -9.23
C THR A 74 -10.65 -4.07 -8.86
N MET A 75 -10.05 -3.10 -8.19
CA MET A 75 -10.73 -1.95 -7.63
C MET A 75 -10.50 -0.65 -8.43
N TYR A 76 -9.29 -0.49 -8.96
CA TYR A 76 -8.86 0.79 -9.54
C TYR A 76 -8.57 0.74 -11.04
N ASN A 77 -8.35 -0.47 -11.61
CA ASN A 77 -8.05 -0.64 -13.03
C ASN A 77 -8.42 -2.04 -13.53
N VAL A 78 -9.72 -2.29 -13.64
CA VAL A 78 -10.27 -3.61 -14.04
C VAL A 78 -9.96 -4.02 -15.48
N ASN A 79 -9.58 -3.07 -16.32
CA ASN A 79 -9.24 -3.29 -17.73
C ASN A 79 -7.74 -3.27 -17.98
N GLY A 80 -6.93 -3.14 -16.94
CA GLY A 80 -5.48 -3.11 -17.06
C GLY A 80 -4.91 -4.42 -17.60
N THR A 81 -3.92 -4.33 -18.45
CA THR A 81 -3.30 -5.49 -19.14
C THR A 81 -1.81 -5.58 -18.91
N ASP A 82 -1.18 -4.53 -18.40
CA ASP A 82 0.24 -4.48 -18.19
C ASP A 82 0.67 -5.25 -16.93
N LYS A 83 1.93 -5.70 -16.95
CA LYS A 83 2.65 -6.12 -15.75
C LYS A 83 3.51 -4.96 -15.26
N LEU A 84 3.76 -4.91 -13.96
CA LEU A 84 4.73 -3.97 -13.40
C LEU A 84 6.09 -4.14 -14.08
N LYS A 85 6.58 -3.05 -14.68
CA LYS A 85 7.90 -2.98 -15.31
C LYS A 85 8.66 -1.80 -14.73
N LEU A 86 9.80 -2.08 -14.12
CA LEU A 86 10.71 -1.06 -13.60
C LEU A 86 12.01 -1.12 -14.41
N THR A 87 12.54 0.06 -14.75
CA THR A 87 13.78 0.19 -15.53
C THR A 87 14.91 0.80 -14.71
N SER A 88 14.63 1.19 -13.49
CA SER A 88 15.58 1.80 -12.56
C SER A 88 15.64 1.00 -11.26
N THR A 89 16.72 1.18 -10.51
CA THR A 89 16.87 0.68 -9.15
C THR A 89 16.61 1.78 -8.13
N TYR A 90 16.20 1.37 -6.92
CA TYR A 90 15.84 2.26 -5.81
C TYR A 90 16.40 1.73 -4.50
N ASP A 91 16.77 2.63 -3.59
CA ASP A 91 17.21 2.24 -2.24
C ASP A 91 16.01 1.74 -1.40
N ILE A 92 14.84 2.37 -1.61
CA ILE A 92 13.64 2.11 -0.81
C ILE A 92 12.42 2.08 -1.72
N CYS A 93 11.57 1.06 -1.56
CA CYS A 93 10.20 1.08 -2.02
C CYS A 93 9.27 1.21 -0.82
N VAL A 94 8.34 2.15 -0.89
CA VAL A 94 7.21 2.25 0.03
C VAL A 94 5.91 1.93 -0.70
N SER A 95 4.95 1.32 0.01
CA SER A 95 3.61 1.07 -0.53
C SER A 95 2.59 1.15 0.59
N PHE A 96 1.76 2.18 0.57
CA PHE A 96 0.75 2.40 1.59
C PHE A 96 -0.65 2.10 1.06
N SER A 97 -1.33 1.13 1.72
CA SER A 97 -2.72 0.75 1.39
C SER A 97 -2.93 0.19 -0.03
N VAL A 98 -1.92 -0.44 -0.61
CA VAL A 98 -2.01 -1.07 -1.94
C VAL A 98 -2.26 -2.57 -1.82
N LEU A 99 -1.45 -3.28 -1.02
CA LEU A 99 -1.60 -4.73 -0.80
C LEU A 99 -2.98 -5.06 -0.22
N THR A 100 -3.56 -4.11 0.49
CA THR A 100 -4.91 -4.20 1.06
C THR A 100 -6.03 -4.34 0.01
N HIS A 101 -5.72 -4.09 -1.27
CA HIS A 101 -6.65 -4.14 -2.40
C HIS A 101 -6.18 -5.08 -3.52
N MET A 102 -5.34 -6.05 -3.18
CA MET A 102 -4.78 -7.01 -4.13
C MET A 102 -5.04 -8.45 -3.68
N ARG A 103 -5.14 -9.37 -4.62
CA ARG A 103 -5.15 -10.80 -4.35
C ARG A 103 -3.72 -11.29 -4.09
N LEU A 104 -3.58 -12.38 -3.34
CA LEU A 104 -2.29 -12.89 -2.90
C LEU A 104 -1.32 -13.16 -4.06
N ASP A 105 -1.81 -13.77 -5.14
CA ASP A 105 -0.95 -14.11 -6.29
C ASP A 105 -0.39 -12.85 -6.97
N ASP A 106 -1.22 -11.80 -7.09
CA ASP A 106 -0.79 -10.49 -7.60
C ASP A 106 0.22 -9.82 -6.68
N ILE A 107 0.00 -9.94 -5.34
CA ILE A 107 0.95 -9.44 -4.33
C ILE A 107 2.30 -10.15 -4.48
N VAL A 108 2.31 -11.48 -4.55
CA VAL A 108 3.55 -12.27 -4.66
C VAL A 108 4.31 -11.90 -5.93
N GLN A 109 3.63 -11.80 -7.06
CA GLN A 109 4.24 -11.41 -8.33
C GLN A 109 4.80 -9.97 -8.26
N THR A 110 4.02 -9.02 -7.76
CA THR A 110 4.42 -7.62 -7.61
C THR A 110 5.63 -7.48 -6.70
N VAL A 111 5.61 -8.11 -5.53
CA VAL A 111 6.72 -8.07 -4.58
C VAL A 111 7.97 -8.72 -5.15
N SER A 112 7.85 -9.79 -5.94
CA SER A 112 9.01 -10.38 -6.65
C SER A 112 9.65 -9.36 -7.58
N THR A 113 8.88 -8.65 -8.39
CA THR A 113 9.39 -7.59 -9.28
C THR A 113 10.02 -6.43 -8.49
N LEU A 114 9.38 -5.99 -7.40
CA LEU A 114 9.91 -4.91 -6.58
C LEU A 114 11.26 -5.28 -5.96
N LYS A 115 11.45 -6.54 -5.53
CA LYS A 115 12.71 -7.06 -4.96
C LYS A 115 13.87 -7.06 -5.95
N GLU A 116 13.60 -7.16 -7.24
CA GLU A 116 14.64 -7.11 -8.28
C GLU A 116 15.16 -5.67 -8.50
N HIS A 117 14.38 -4.67 -8.07
CA HIS A 117 14.64 -3.26 -8.32
C HIS A 117 14.84 -2.39 -7.07
N CYS A 118 14.60 -2.92 -5.89
CA CYS A 118 14.64 -2.15 -4.65
C CYS A 118 15.41 -2.90 -3.56
N ASP A 119 16.30 -2.20 -2.86
CA ASP A 119 17.12 -2.79 -1.79
C ASP A 119 16.28 -3.13 -0.55
N ASN A 120 15.28 -2.28 -0.25
CA ASN A 120 14.37 -2.47 0.90
C ASN A 120 12.94 -2.11 0.51
N LEU A 121 11.99 -2.94 0.95
CA LEU A 121 10.56 -2.71 0.73
C LEU A 121 9.85 -2.53 2.08
N TYR A 122 9.00 -1.51 2.16
CA TYR A 122 8.14 -1.20 3.31
C TYR A 122 6.69 -1.16 2.81
N LEU A 123 5.95 -2.23 3.07
CA LEU A 123 4.63 -2.45 2.49
C LEU A 123 3.57 -2.55 3.57
N SER A 124 2.54 -1.73 3.53
CA SER A 124 1.46 -1.79 4.51
C SER A 124 0.38 -2.81 4.12
N TYR A 125 -0.24 -3.44 5.12
CA TYR A 125 -1.29 -4.43 4.96
C TYR A 125 -2.27 -4.44 6.16
N TYR A 126 -3.44 -5.08 6.01
CA TYR A 126 -4.36 -5.32 7.13
C TYR A 126 -4.10 -6.69 7.77
N SER A 127 -3.95 -6.68 9.10
CA SER A 127 -3.88 -7.92 9.87
C SER A 127 -5.29 -8.47 10.15
N ASN A 128 -5.43 -9.79 10.04
CA ASN A 128 -6.65 -10.49 10.42
C ASN A 128 -6.92 -10.49 11.93
N LYS A 129 -5.94 -10.03 12.74
CA LYS A 129 -6.05 -9.90 14.20
C LYS A 129 -6.49 -8.49 14.63
N ASP A 130 -6.62 -7.57 13.68
CA ASP A 130 -7.00 -6.20 13.95
C ASP A 130 -8.50 -5.96 13.69
N LYS A 131 -9.31 -6.24 14.73
CA LYS A 131 -10.76 -6.05 14.68
C LYS A 131 -11.14 -4.60 14.46
N PHE A 132 -10.38 -3.65 15.00
CA PHE A 132 -10.65 -2.23 14.85
C PHE A 132 -10.49 -1.78 13.39
N ALA A 133 -9.48 -2.27 12.67
CA ALA A 133 -9.31 -2.02 11.25
C ALA A 133 -10.52 -2.53 10.45
N TYR A 134 -10.96 -3.76 10.72
CA TYR A 134 -12.13 -4.33 10.08
C TYR A 134 -13.41 -3.51 10.34
N GLU A 135 -13.70 -3.20 11.59
CA GLU A 135 -14.88 -2.44 11.96
C GLU A 135 -14.88 -1.03 11.35
N THR A 136 -13.74 -0.37 11.32
CA THR A 136 -13.56 0.95 10.69
C THR A 136 -13.85 0.91 9.19
N ILE A 137 -13.38 -0.13 8.48
CA ILE A 137 -13.68 -0.33 7.06
C ILE A 137 -15.19 -0.55 6.86
N CYS A 138 -15.79 -1.40 7.68
CA CYS A 138 -17.23 -1.68 7.62
C CYS A 138 -18.06 -0.42 7.84
N ASP A 139 -17.76 0.38 8.86
CA ASP A 139 -18.46 1.62 9.17
C ASP A 139 -18.32 2.65 8.05
N PHE A 140 -17.11 2.84 7.56
CA PHE A 140 -16.83 3.79 6.48
C PHE A 140 -17.53 3.44 5.16
N ARG A 141 -17.81 2.16 4.91
CA ARG A 141 -18.41 1.65 3.68
C ARG A 141 -19.84 1.15 3.84
N ASN A 142 -20.40 1.22 5.04
CA ASN A 142 -21.71 0.66 5.40
C ASN A 142 -21.82 -0.84 5.07
N ILE A 143 -20.75 -1.60 5.38
CA ILE A 143 -20.69 -3.06 5.22
C ILE A 143 -21.14 -3.73 6.52
N PRO A 144 -21.96 -4.80 6.48
CA PRO A 144 -22.31 -5.55 7.68
C PRO A 144 -21.08 -6.15 8.38
N LYS A 145 -20.99 -6.01 9.71
CA LYS A 145 -19.85 -6.49 10.53
C LYS A 145 -19.93 -7.99 10.88
N SER A 146 -20.54 -8.81 10.05
CA SER A 146 -20.83 -10.22 10.34
C SER A 146 -19.67 -11.19 10.07
N GLN A 147 -18.62 -10.75 9.38
CA GLN A 147 -17.56 -11.64 8.87
C GLN A 147 -16.30 -11.66 9.75
N TRP A 148 -16.31 -10.99 10.91
CA TRP A 148 -15.10 -10.91 11.75
C TRP A 148 -14.56 -12.28 12.20
N GLU A 149 -15.47 -13.18 12.60
CA GLU A 149 -15.07 -14.51 13.06
C GLU A 149 -14.35 -15.32 11.96
N ASP A 150 -14.80 -15.17 10.71
CA ASP A 150 -14.17 -15.82 9.57
C ASP A 150 -12.82 -15.19 9.24
N ILE A 151 -12.72 -13.86 9.31
CA ILE A 151 -11.47 -13.12 9.09
C ILE A 151 -10.41 -13.59 10.10
N ASN A 152 -10.75 -13.62 11.38
CA ASN A 152 -9.80 -13.93 12.45
C ASN A 152 -9.32 -15.39 12.46
N LYS A 153 -10.11 -16.32 11.89
CA LYS A 153 -9.76 -17.75 11.87
C LYS A 153 -8.95 -18.17 10.65
N ASN A 154 -8.94 -17.38 9.59
CA ASN A 154 -8.30 -17.73 8.33
C ASN A 154 -6.92 -17.10 8.21
N LEU A 155 -5.97 -17.81 7.57
CA LEU A 155 -4.63 -17.28 7.27
C LEU A 155 -4.68 -16.09 6.31
N MET A 156 -5.74 -16.04 5.50
CA MET A 156 -6.02 -14.96 4.57
C MET A 156 -7.53 -14.86 4.35
N PHE A 157 -8.04 -13.65 4.27
CA PHE A 157 -9.46 -13.38 4.02
C PHE A 157 -9.64 -12.22 3.05
N TYR A 158 -10.54 -12.41 2.09
CA TYR A 158 -10.99 -11.37 1.17
C TYR A 158 -12.35 -10.85 1.59
N LEU A 159 -12.41 -9.60 2.06
CA LEU A 159 -13.67 -8.89 2.27
C LEU A 159 -14.06 -8.22 0.96
N GLU A 160 -15.06 -8.80 0.28
CA GLU A 160 -15.58 -8.29 -0.99
C GLU A 160 -16.96 -7.67 -0.79
N TYR A 161 -17.16 -6.47 -1.34
CA TYR A 161 -18.44 -5.78 -1.32
C TYR A 161 -18.63 -4.95 -2.59
N GLY A 162 -19.49 -5.41 -3.50
CA GLY A 162 -19.57 -4.87 -4.86
C GLY A 162 -18.23 -5.01 -5.59
N ASN A 163 -17.70 -3.89 -6.07
CA ASN A 163 -16.39 -3.84 -6.74
C ASN A 163 -15.23 -3.56 -5.77
N LEU A 164 -15.50 -3.58 -4.45
CA LEU A 164 -14.49 -3.28 -3.44
C LEU A 164 -13.88 -4.57 -2.92
N LEU A 165 -12.57 -4.57 -2.75
CA LEU A 165 -11.78 -5.67 -2.21
C LEU A 165 -10.92 -5.14 -1.05
N TRP A 166 -10.96 -5.82 0.10
CA TRP A 166 -9.97 -5.66 1.17
C TRP A 166 -9.41 -7.02 1.53
N THR A 167 -8.09 -7.09 1.63
CA THR A 167 -7.39 -8.33 1.96
C THR A 167 -6.79 -8.22 3.35
N PHE A 168 -7.13 -9.20 4.19
CA PHE A 168 -6.62 -9.37 5.54
C PHE A 168 -5.73 -10.59 5.58
N PHE A 169 -4.61 -10.50 6.30
CA PHE A 169 -3.65 -11.59 6.42
C PHE A 169 -3.33 -11.91 7.87
N ASP A 170 -3.09 -13.18 8.15
CA ASP A 170 -2.30 -13.57 9.32
C ASP A 170 -0.86 -13.06 9.14
N ASP A 171 -0.30 -12.50 10.20
CA ASP A 171 0.99 -11.81 10.14
C ASP A 171 2.14 -12.75 9.77
N ASP A 172 2.16 -13.95 10.37
CA ASP A 172 3.21 -14.93 10.12
C ASP A 172 3.06 -15.54 8.72
N TYR A 173 1.83 -15.76 8.29
CA TYR A 173 1.55 -16.29 6.96
C TYR A 173 2.04 -15.35 5.86
N ILE A 174 1.69 -14.06 5.90
CA ILE A 174 2.11 -13.12 4.87
C ILE A 174 3.62 -12.86 4.91
N ALA A 175 4.21 -12.79 6.12
CA ALA A 175 5.65 -12.65 6.28
C ALA A 175 6.41 -13.83 5.65
N GLN A 176 5.96 -15.06 5.90
CA GLN A 176 6.54 -16.26 5.32
C GLN A 176 6.39 -16.28 3.80
N LYS A 177 5.20 -15.98 3.28
CA LYS A 177 4.92 -15.96 1.82
C LYS A 177 5.81 -15.00 1.07
N LEU A 178 6.05 -13.82 1.62
CA LEU A 178 6.85 -12.78 0.99
C LEU A 178 8.32 -12.79 1.42
N LYS A 179 8.72 -13.73 2.28
CA LYS A 179 10.07 -13.79 2.89
C LYS A 179 10.44 -12.45 3.53
N ALA A 180 9.51 -11.89 4.29
CA ALA A 180 9.70 -10.63 4.99
C ALA A 180 10.55 -10.82 6.24
N ARG A 181 11.34 -9.80 6.60
CA ARG A 181 12.21 -9.79 7.78
C ARG A 181 11.43 -9.54 9.06
N SER A 182 10.40 -8.72 9.00
CA SER A 182 9.53 -8.42 10.14
C SER A 182 8.17 -7.88 9.70
N CYS A 183 7.18 -8.05 10.60
CA CYS A 183 5.89 -7.40 10.51
C CYS A 183 5.68 -6.66 11.81
N ARG A 184 5.40 -5.37 11.79
CA ARG A 184 5.04 -4.66 13.03
C ARG A 184 4.07 -3.53 12.81
N THR A 185 3.35 -3.26 13.86
CA THR A 185 2.55 -2.11 14.18
C THR A 185 3.46 -1.05 14.78
N SER A 186 3.14 0.19 14.84
CA SER A 186 2.04 0.71 15.59
C SER A 186 2.01 2.22 15.58
N PHE A 187 0.89 2.75 15.21
CA PHE A 187 0.42 3.98 15.82
C PHE A 187 -0.66 3.62 16.84
N GLY A 188 -0.88 4.45 17.84
CA GLY A 188 -1.96 4.26 18.80
C GLY A 188 -3.31 4.20 18.09
N ASN A 189 -4.29 3.63 18.76
CA ASN A 189 -5.62 3.29 18.24
C ASN A 189 -6.43 4.45 17.64
N ASP A 190 -5.95 5.68 17.71
CA ASP A 190 -6.69 6.88 17.32
C ASP A 190 -6.35 7.44 15.94
N ASP A 191 -5.45 6.77 15.20
CA ASP A 191 -4.97 7.25 13.91
C ASP A 191 -5.22 6.19 12.82
N TYR A 192 -5.75 6.61 11.67
CA TYR A 192 -5.93 5.77 10.48
C TYR A 192 -4.67 4.96 10.11
N ARG A 193 -3.49 5.49 10.41
CA ARG A 193 -2.21 4.81 10.22
C ARG A 193 -2.05 3.58 11.12
N GLY A 194 -2.69 3.55 12.30
CA GLY A 194 -2.73 2.40 13.20
C GLY A 194 -3.55 1.22 12.69
N LEU A 195 -4.34 1.41 11.62
CA LEU A 195 -5.14 0.34 11.02
C LEU A 195 -4.32 -0.62 10.15
N GLN A 196 -3.10 -0.27 9.80
CA GLN A 196 -2.26 -1.09 8.92
C GLN A 196 -0.93 -1.43 9.58
N ARG A 197 -0.48 -2.65 9.32
CA ARG A 197 0.85 -3.12 9.69
C ARG A 197 1.84 -2.95 8.55
N CYS A 198 3.13 -2.95 8.84
CA CYS A 198 4.19 -2.85 7.85
C CYS A 198 4.98 -4.15 7.74
N LEU A 199 5.10 -4.65 6.52
CA LEU A 199 6.07 -5.67 6.13
C LEU A 199 7.39 -4.99 5.78
N VAL A 200 8.48 -5.49 6.31
CA VAL A 200 9.85 -5.09 5.97
C VAL A 200 10.53 -6.24 5.24
N ILE A 201 10.90 -6.03 4.01
CA ILE A 201 11.47 -7.04 3.13
C ILE A 201 12.86 -6.62 2.66
#